data_78f1c77acfd028172918642addd86985
#
_entry.id   78f1c77acfd028172918642addd86985
#
_cell.length_a   1.000
_cell.length_b   1.000
_cell.length_c   1.000
_cell.angle_alpha   90.00
_cell.angle_beta   90.00
_cell.angle_gamma   90.00
#
_symmetry.space_group_name_H-M   'P 1'
#
loop_
_entity.id
_entity.type
_entity.pdbx_description
1 polymer ?
#
loop_
_entity_poly.entity_id
_entity_poly.type
_entity_poly.pdbx_seq_one_letter_code
_entity_poly.pdbx_strand_id
1 'polypeptide(L)'
;MTTALPTPCADVAIVILNYNGEHFLRQFLPAVLAHAAGARVVVADNASTDDSVPLLRHGFPQVELLLFEENLGFCEGYNRALAELDSPFFVLLNSDVAVQPGWLPPLRALLASNERIVAVQPKVLAYSDPTLFEHAGGGGGYLDRLAYPFCRGRLFDTLETDRGQYDDARPVAWASGACCLVRASAWRELGGLEPAFFAHMEEIDFCWRAQNAGYEVWYHGGASVWHVGGGTLPKSSPRKTYLNFRNGLALLYKNAAPGELVGAFALRLVLDWVAGLRFLLARQWPEAQAVGRAHWHFFRKLGYWRQRRRLAQPYLHVCQRAGTYSGSLVWAYFARGKRYFEQLEAPRQ
;
A
#
# COMPACT_ATOMS: atom_id res chain seq x y z
N MET A 1 2.99 -38.15 -6.96
CA MET A 1 3.49 -36.80 -6.68
C MET A 1 3.19 -36.49 -5.24
N THR A 2 4.18 -36.57 -4.38
CA THR A 2 4.05 -36.21 -2.96
C THR A 2 3.92 -34.70 -2.87
N THR A 3 2.70 -34.22 -2.58
CA THR A 3 2.48 -32.80 -2.24
C THR A 3 3.28 -32.52 -0.97
N ALA A 4 4.39 -31.81 -1.10
CA ALA A 4 5.13 -31.30 0.05
C ALA A 4 4.11 -30.51 0.90
N LEU A 5 4.02 -30.85 2.19
CA LEU A 5 3.22 -30.07 3.15
C LEU A 5 3.69 -28.61 3.08
N PRO A 6 2.78 -27.64 3.04
CA PRO A 6 3.17 -26.25 2.99
C PRO A 6 4.10 -25.95 4.15
N THR A 7 5.25 -25.32 3.86
CA THR A 7 6.23 -24.93 4.89
C THR A 7 5.50 -24.06 5.92
N PRO A 8 5.48 -24.43 7.20
CA PRO A 8 4.79 -23.64 8.20
C PRO A 8 5.39 -22.23 8.25
N CYS A 9 4.51 -21.20 8.27
CA CYS A 9 4.90 -19.79 8.35
C CYS A 9 5.14 -19.35 9.81
N ALA A 10 5.76 -20.20 10.63
CA ALA A 10 5.99 -19.91 12.05
C ALA A 10 6.91 -18.72 12.32
N ASP A 11 7.67 -18.30 11.31
CA ASP A 11 8.54 -17.12 11.32
C ASP A 11 7.83 -15.82 10.87
N VAL A 12 6.50 -15.88 10.66
CA VAL A 12 5.68 -14.76 10.22
C VAL A 12 4.75 -14.31 11.35
N ALA A 13 4.63 -12.99 11.54
CA ALA A 13 3.53 -12.38 12.30
C ALA A 13 2.57 -11.68 11.35
N ILE A 14 1.30 -12.09 11.35
CA ILE A 14 0.20 -11.40 10.67
C ILE A 14 -0.29 -10.32 11.62
N VAL A 15 -0.12 -9.06 11.23
CA VAL A 15 -0.47 -7.90 12.05
C VAL A 15 -1.64 -7.16 11.45
N ILE A 16 -2.73 -7.07 12.20
CA ILE A 16 -3.95 -6.35 11.84
C ILE A 16 -4.00 -5.09 12.69
N LEU A 17 -3.89 -3.91 12.07
CA LEU A 17 -4.13 -2.64 12.74
C LEU A 17 -5.63 -2.35 12.74
N ASN A 18 -6.23 -2.30 13.93
CA ASN A 18 -7.67 -2.09 14.11
C ASN A 18 -7.98 -0.72 14.71
N TYR A 19 -9.01 -0.06 14.19
CA TYR A 19 -9.63 1.12 14.79
C TYR A 19 -11.12 1.14 14.48
N ASN A 20 -11.96 0.90 15.49
CA ASN A 20 -13.41 0.82 15.38
C ASN A 20 -13.87 -0.14 14.28
N GLY A 21 -13.20 -1.29 14.19
CA GLY A 21 -13.43 -2.31 13.16
C GLY A 21 -14.05 -3.60 13.68
N GLU A 22 -14.83 -3.56 14.77
CA GLU A 22 -15.43 -4.73 15.41
C GLU A 22 -16.13 -5.64 14.40
N HIS A 23 -16.95 -5.07 13.52
CA HIS A 23 -17.70 -5.82 12.51
C HIS A 23 -16.79 -6.52 11.49
N PHE A 24 -15.67 -5.92 11.09
CA PHE A 24 -14.70 -6.55 10.20
C PHE A 24 -13.92 -7.66 10.90
N LEU A 25 -13.48 -7.42 12.15
CA LEU A 25 -12.84 -8.46 12.95
C LEU A 25 -13.74 -9.67 13.13
N ARG A 26 -15.01 -9.46 13.46
CA ARG A 26 -16.02 -10.54 13.59
C ARG A 26 -16.17 -11.33 12.30
N GLN A 27 -16.14 -10.66 11.16
CA GLN A 27 -16.36 -11.25 9.85
C GLN A 27 -15.13 -11.98 9.31
N PHE A 28 -13.93 -11.38 9.39
CA PHE A 28 -12.75 -11.84 8.65
C PHE A 28 -11.69 -12.53 9.52
N LEU A 29 -11.58 -12.21 10.81
CA LEU A 29 -10.56 -12.78 11.68
C LEU A 29 -10.65 -14.33 11.81
N PRO A 30 -11.83 -14.95 11.81
CA PRO A 30 -11.92 -16.42 11.80
C PRO A 30 -11.20 -17.06 10.61
N ALA A 31 -11.33 -16.50 9.41
CA ALA A 31 -10.64 -17.01 8.22
C ALA A 31 -9.11 -16.76 8.30
N VAL A 32 -8.69 -15.61 8.83
CA VAL A 32 -7.25 -15.32 9.05
C VAL A 32 -6.64 -16.37 9.97
N LEU A 33 -7.29 -16.68 11.08
CA LEU A 33 -6.84 -17.71 12.04
C LEU A 33 -6.81 -19.10 11.43
N ALA A 34 -7.85 -19.47 10.67
CA ALA A 34 -7.94 -20.78 10.02
C ALA A 34 -6.85 -20.98 8.94
N HIS A 35 -6.41 -19.91 8.29
CA HIS A 35 -5.48 -19.94 7.15
C HIS A 35 -4.14 -19.26 7.44
N ALA A 36 -3.79 -19.09 8.72
CA ALA A 36 -2.52 -18.51 9.15
C ALA A 36 -1.28 -19.37 8.82
N ALA A 37 -1.45 -20.65 8.48
CA ALA A 37 -0.36 -21.58 8.15
C ALA A 37 0.75 -21.66 9.23
N GLY A 38 0.39 -21.50 10.51
CA GLY A 38 1.30 -21.50 11.65
C GLY A 38 1.88 -20.12 12.00
N ALA A 39 1.54 -19.06 11.26
CA ALA A 39 1.93 -17.71 11.62
C ALA A 39 1.23 -17.22 12.89
N ARG A 40 1.90 -16.37 13.67
CA ARG A 40 1.29 -15.64 14.79
C ARG A 40 0.26 -14.64 14.24
N VAL A 41 -0.88 -14.52 14.90
CA VAL A 41 -1.88 -13.48 14.56
C VAL A 41 -1.93 -12.45 15.67
N VAL A 42 -1.64 -11.21 15.32
CA VAL A 42 -1.55 -10.06 16.22
C VAL A 42 -2.58 -9.02 15.77
N VAL A 43 -3.39 -8.53 16.71
CA VAL A 43 -4.24 -7.36 16.46
C VAL A 43 -3.73 -6.20 17.31
N ALA A 44 -3.29 -5.15 16.64
CA ALA A 44 -2.93 -3.89 17.27
C ALA A 44 -4.16 -2.97 17.26
N ASP A 45 -4.77 -2.81 18.42
CA ASP A 45 -5.93 -1.93 18.58
C ASP A 45 -5.48 -0.48 18.82
N ASN A 46 -5.87 0.37 17.91
CA ASN A 46 -5.45 1.78 17.82
C ASN A 46 -6.39 2.71 18.61
N ALA A 47 -6.71 2.34 19.86
CA ALA A 47 -7.63 3.01 20.77
C ALA A 47 -9.09 3.00 20.24
N SER A 48 -9.60 1.84 19.90
CA SER A 48 -11.01 1.68 19.51
C SER A 48 -11.96 2.02 20.66
N THR A 49 -13.11 2.58 20.30
CA THR A 49 -14.19 2.94 21.22
C THR A 49 -15.44 2.08 21.02
N ASP A 50 -15.41 1.16 20.07
CA ASP A 50 -16.44 0.14 19.82
C ASP A 50 -16.15 -1.14 20.61
N ASP A 51 -16.88 -2.22 20.33
CA ASP A 51 -16.71 -3.51 21.00
C ASP A 51 -15.54 -4.36 20.46
N SER A 52 -14.57 -3.76 19.71
CA SER A 52 -13.40 -4.47 19.17
C SER A 52 -12.59 -5.17 20.26
N VAL A 53 -12.22 -4.47 21.35
CA VAL A 53 -11.38 -5.02 22.42
C VAL A 53 -12.12 -6.11 23.22
N PRO A 54 -13.38 -5.93 23.66
CA PRO A 54 -14.19 -7.00 24.26
C PRO A 54 -14.31 -8.22 23.36
N LEU A 55 -14.58 -8.03 22.05
CA LEU A 55 -14.68 -9.12 21.08
C LEU A 55 -13.37 -9.92 21.01
N LEU A 56 -12.21 -9.26 20.92
CA LEU A 56 -10.91 -9.92 20.84
C LEU A 56 -10.60 -10.72 22.10
N ARG A 57 -10.83 -10.14 23.29
CA ARG A 57 -10.52 -10.79 24.58
C ARG A 57 -11.38 -12.03 24.82
N HIS A 58 -12.67 -12.00 24.47
CA HIS A 58 -13.60 -13.08 24.79
C HIS A 58 -13.82 -14.06 23.62
N GLY A 59 -13.83 -13.54 22.40
CA GLY A 59 -14.11 -14.33 21.20
C GLY A 59 -12.88 -14.95 20.55
N PHE A 60 -11.70 -14.33 20.71
CA PHE A 60 -10.46 -14.74 20.06
C PHE A 60 -9.25 -14.75 20.99
N PRO A 61 -9.27 -15.51 22.08
CA PRO A 61 -8.21 -15.51 23.12
C PRO A 61 -6.84 -16.00 22.60
N GLN A 62 -6.78 -16.64 21.42
CA GLN A 62 -5.56 -17.08 20.75
C GLN A 62 -4.86 -15.97 19.97
N VAL A 63 -5.50 -14.80 19.80
CA VAL A 63 -4.93 -13.64 19.13
C VAL A 63 -4.07 -12.85 20.12
N GLU A 64 -2.87 -12.49 19.71
CA GLU A 64 -2.05 -11.57 20.49
C GLU A 64 -2.60 -10.14 20.35
N LEU A 65 -2.88 -9.48 21.45
CA LEU A 65 -3.52 -8.17 21.46
C LEU A 65 -2.55 -7.09 21.95
N LEU A 66 -2.24 -6.13 21.09
CA LEU A 66 -1.52 -4.91 21.42
C LEU A 66 -2.54 -3.76 21.56
N LEU A 67 -2.51 -3.03 22.67
CA LEU A 67 -3.43 -1.93 22.94
C LEU A 67 -2.69 -0.61 22.96
N PHE A 68 -3.14 0.36 22.17
CA PHE A 68 -2.62 1.72 22.19
C PHE A 68 -3.58 2.64 22.96
N GLU A 69 -3.02 3.68 23.59
CA GLU A 69 -3.80 4.63 24.39
C GLU A 69 -4.51 5.69 23.53
N GLU A 70 -4.03 5.91 22.31
CA GLU A 70 -4.56 6.89 21.36
C GLU A 70 -4.53 6.38 19.92
N ASN A 71 -5.37 6.93 19.05
CA ASN A 71 -5.33 6.62 17.62
C ASN A 71 -4.14 7.30 16.93
N LEU A 72 -3.09 6.54 16.72
CA LEU A 72 -1.84 6.96 16.08
C LEU A 72 -1.93 7.11 14.56
N GLY A 73 -3.07 6.77 13.95
CA GLY A 73 -3.22 6.64 12.50
C GLY A 73 -2.59 5.35 11.96
N PHE A 74 -2.59 5.21 10.65
CA PHE A 74 -2.12 3.97 9.99
C PHE A 74 -0.60 3.81 10.09
N CYS A 75 0.15 4.85 9.73
CA CYS A 75 1.61 4.79 9.65
C CYS A 75 2.26 4.52 11.00
N GLU A 76 1.97 5.34 11.99
CA GLU A 76 2.58 5.22 13.31
C GLU A 76 2.02 4.01 14.06
N GLY A 77 0.74 3.66 13.85
CA GLY A 77 0.13 2.46 14.42
C GLY A 77 0.90 1.19 14.00
N TYR A 78 1.18 1.02 12.70
CA TYR A 78 2.01 -0.10 12.24
C TYR A 78 3.46 0.00 12.72
N ASN A 79 4.07 1.18 12.68
CA ASN A 79 5.45 1.34 13.16
C ASN A 79 5.60 0.89 14.61
N ARG A 80 4.67 1.27 15.47
CA ARG A 80 4.66 0.85 16.89
C ARG A 80 4.36 -0.63 17.05
N ALA A 81 3.32 -1.14 16.37
CA ALA A 81 2.97 -2.55 16.47
C ALA A 81 4.14 -3.45 16.07
N LEU A 82 4.80 -3.15 14.94
CA LEU A 82 5.90 -3.97 14.45
C LEU A 82 7.20 -3.81 15.26
N ALA A 83 7.36 -2.71 16.00
CA ALA A 83 8.49 -2.53 16.91
C ALA A 83 8.42 -3.45 18.14
N GLU A 84 7.21 -3.85 18.57
CA GLU A 84 6.98 -4.77 19.70
C GLU A 84 7.17 -6.25 19.32
N LEU A 85 7.38 -6.55 18.02
CA LEU A 85 7.40 -7.92 17.52
C LEU A 85 8.81 -8.35 17.09
N ASP A 86 9.16 -9.61 17.45
CA ASP A 86 10.45 -10.23 17.11
C ASP A 86 10.30 -11.34 16.06
N SER A 87 9.49 -11.10 15.01
CA SER A 87 9.36 -12.03 13.89
C SER A 87 10.27 -11.62 12.72
N PRO A 88 10.86 -12.56 11.98
CA PRO A 88 11.65 -12.27 10.77
C PRO A 88 10.83 -11.61 9.65
N PHE A 89 9.54 -11.93 9.58
CA PHE A 89 8.63 -11.42 8.55
C PHE A 89 7.32 -10.92 9.17
N PHE A 90 6.78 -9.84 8.64
CA PHE A 90 5.51 -9.27 9.03
C PHE A 90 4.54 -9.24 7.85
N VAL A 91 3.30 -9.62 8.05
CA VAL A 91 2.21 -9.27 7.15
C VAL A 91 1.50 -8.05 7.71
N LEU A 92 1.48 -6.96 6.97
CA LEU A 92 0.54 -5.88 7.19
C LEU A 92 -0.78 -6.32 6.54
N LEU A 93 -1.84 -6.46 7.33
CA LEU A 93 -3.15 -6.92 6.87
C LEU A 93 -4.24 -5.98 7.38
N ASN A 94 -5.04 -5.42 6.47
CA ASN A 94 -6.20 -4.63 6.88
C ASN A 94 -7.27 -5.53 7.51
N SER A 95 -8.03 -4.99 8.46
CA SER A 95 -9.12 -5.70 9.14
C SER A 95 -10.28 -6.07 8.19
N ASP A 96 -10.41 -5.38 7.05
CA ASP A 96 -11.44 -5.58 6.02
C ASP A 96 -10.97 -6.44 4.82
N VAL A 97 -9.99 -7.33 5.05
CA VAL A 97 -9.46 -8.28 4.06
C VAL A 97 -9.89 -9.70 4.37
N ALA A 98 -10.51 -10.37 3.40
CA ALA A 98 -10.79 -11.79 3.41
C ALA A 98 -9.64 -12.58 2.78
N VAL A 99 -9.04 -13.49 3.53
CA VAL A 99 -7.96 -14.36 3.06
C VAL A 99 -8.50 -15.73 2.61
N GLN A 100 -7.73 -16.39 1.72
CA GLN A 100 -8.04 -17.68 1.16
C GLN A 100 -7.17 -18.81 1.74
N PRO A 101 -7.60 -20.08 1.68
CA PRO A 101 -6.71 -21.21 1.96
C PRO A 101 -5.43 -21.12 1.13
N GLY A 102 -4.27 -21.26 1.78
CA GLY A 102 -2.97 -21.29 1.09
C GLY A 102 -2.44 -19.94 0.60
N TRP A 103 -3.02 -18.81 0.98
CA TRP A 103 -2.59 -17.46 0.52
C TRP A 103 -1.20 -17.06 0.99
N LEU A 104 -0.79 -17.43 2.20
CA LEU A 104 0.45 -16.94 2.82
C LEU A 104 1.72 -17.72 2.39
N PRO A 105 1.71 -19.07 2.29
CA PRO A 105 2.94 -19.83 1.99
C PRO A 105 3.65 -19.43 0.69
N PRO A 106 2.96 -19.15 -0.45
CA PRO A 106 3.64 -18.70 -1.66
C PRO A 106 4.34 -17.35 -1.50
N LEU A 107 3.73 -16.40 -0.77
CA LEU A 107 4.33 -15.09 -0.49
C LEU A 107 5.59 -15.24 0.35
N ARG A 108 5.51 -16.07 1.41
CA ARG A 108 6.64 -16.34 2.30
C ARG A 108 7.79 -17.05 1.55
N ALA A 109 7.47 -18.01 0.69
CA ALA A 109 8.46 -18.71 -0.12
C ALA A 109 9.19 -17.76 -1.07
N LEU A 110 8.44 -16.87 -1.77
CA LEU A 110 9.02 -15.87 -2.65
C LEU A 110 9.90 -14.88 -1.88
N LEU A 111 9.43 -14.35 -0.74
CA LEU A 111 10.21 -13.42 0.07
C LEU A 111 11.51 -14.05 0.58
N ALA A 112 11.48 -15.35 0.94
CA ALA A 112 12.65 -16.06 1.44
C ALA A 112 13.61 -16.51 0.36
N SER A 113 13.20 -16.56 -0.90
CA SER A 113 14.04 -17.03 -2.01
C SER A 113 15.22 -16.12 -2.33
N ASN A 114 15.11 -14.83 -1.97
CA ASN A 114 16.16 -13.84 -2.22
C ASN A 114 16.13 -12.76 -1.12
N GLU A 115 17.26 -12.49 -0.48
CA GLU A 115 17.36 -11.48 0.57
C GLU A 115 17.09 -10.04 0.09
N ARG A 116 17.24 -9.79 -1.21
CA ARG A 116 16.90 -8.50 -1.81
C ARG A 116 15.39 -8.26 -1.92
N ILE A 117 14.57 -9.31 -1.90
CA ILE A 117 13.11 -9.17 -1.86
C ILE A 117 12.71 -8.80 -0.44
N VAL A 118 12.10 -7.62 -0.28
CA VAL A 118 11.74 -7.10 1.04
C VAL A 118 10.25 -6.86 1.24
N ALA A 119 9.49 -6.87 0.17
CA ALA A 119 8.03 -6.76 0.23
C ALA A 119 7.39 -7.60 -0.87
N VAL A 120 6.32 -8.32 -0.54
CA VAL A 120 5.53 -9.14 -1.49
C VAL A 120 4.06 -8.93 -1.22
N GLN A 121 3.27 -8.61 -2.26
CA GLN A 121 1.82 -8.60 -2.18
C GLN A 121 1.18 -9.75 -2.95
N PRO A 122 0.03 -10.27 -2.53
CA PRO A 122 -0.82 -11.15 -3.32
C PRO A 122 -1.61 -10.38 -4.38
N LYS A 123 -2.36 -11.09 -5.22
CA LYS A 123 -3.45 -10.53 -6.02
C LYS A 123 -4.54 -10.00 -5.08
N VAL A 124 -4.98 -8.77 -5.31
CA VAL A 124 -6.03 -8.14 -4.50
C VAL A 124 -7.28 -7.95 -5.37
N LEU A 125 -8.34 -8.66 -5.03
CA LEU A 125 -9.63 -8.62 -5.71
C LEU A 125 -10.67 -7.88 -4.86
N ALA A 126 -11.72 -7.39 -5.48
CA ALA A 126 -12.80 -6.71 -4.78
C ALA A 126 -13.68 -7.72 -4.03
N TYR A 127 -13.95 -7.48 -2.74
CA TYR A 127 -14.82 -8.36 -1.96
C TYR A 127 -16.28 -8.34 -2.45
N SER A 128 -16.75 -7.19 -2.92
CA SER A 128 -18.12 -7.01 -3.45
C SER A 128 -18.35 -7.69 -4.80
N ASP A 129 -17.27 -7.86 -5.59
CA ASP A 129 -17.29 -8.59 -6.86
C ASP A 129 -15.92 -9.28 -7.05
N PRO A 130 -15.81 -10.57 -6.65
CA PRO A 130 -14.55 -11.31 -6.70
C PRO A 130 -13.96 -11.52 -8.11
N THR A 131 -14.69 -11.15 -9.14
CA THR A 131 -14.20 -11.19 -10.53
C THR A 131 -13.44 -9.93 -10.94
N LEU A 132 -13.49 -8.87 -10.13
CA LEU A 132 -12.84 -7.59 -10.43
C LEU A 132 -11.58 -7.38 -9.58
N PHE A 133 -10.57 -6.76 -10.20
CA PHE A 133 -9.43 -6.25 -9.44
C PHE A 133 -9.85 -5.12 -8.50
N GLU A 134 -9.26 -5.07 -7.31
CA GLU A 134 -9.54 -4.02 -6.34
C GLU A 134 -8.68 -2.77 -6.59
N HIS A 135 -9.15 -1.64 -6.05
CA HIS A 135 -8.50 -0.33 -6.19
C HIS A 135 -7.10 -0.24 -5.56
N ALA A 136 -6.83 -1.02 -4.52
CA ALA A 136 -5.62 -0.95 -3.73
C ALA A 136 -4.58 -2.01 -4.13
N GLY A 137 -3.98 -1.87 -5.30
CA GLY A 137 -2.86 -2.72 -5.69
C GLY A 137 -3.19 -3.84 -6.68
N GLY A 138 -4.44 -4.25 -6.85
CA GLY A 138 -4.93 -5.20 -7.86
C GLY A 138 -3.95 -6.32 -8.21
N GLY A 139 -3.43 -6.31 -9.43
CA GLY A 139 -2.40 -7.21 -9.97
C GLY A 139 -0.96 -6.68 -9.84
N GLY A 140 -0.64 -5.91 -8.78
CA GLY A 140 0.67 -5.31 -8.53
C GLY A 140 0.73 -3.81 -8.87
N GLY A 141 1.46 -3.06 -8.05
CA GLY A 141 1.52 -1.61 -8.09
C GLY A 141 2.62 -1.04 -8.99
N TYR A 142 2.30 0.02 -9.70
CA TYR A 142 3.18 0.75 -10.62
C TYR A 142 3.17 2.25 -10.34
N LEU A 143 4.19 2.96 -10.77
CA LEU A 143 4.28 4.42 -10.72
C LEU A 143 4.59 4.98 -12.10
N ASP A 144 3.98 6.10 -12.46
CA ASP A 144 4.45 6.87 -13.59
C ASP A 144 5.62 7.80 -13.18
N ARG A 145 6.26 8.45 -14.15
CA ARG A 145 7.38 9.38 -13.89
C ARG A 145 7.04 10.58 -13.02
N LEU A 146 5.73 10.85 -12.78
CA LEU A 146 5.24 11.94 -11.95
C LEU A 146 4.75 11.45 -10.59
N ALA A 147 5.02 10.19 -10.25
CA ALA A 147 4.58 9.53 -9.03
C ALA A 147 3.03 9.42 -8.90
N TYR A 148 2.32 9.29 -10.03
CA TYR A 148 0.94 8.84 -9.98
C TYR A 148 0.91 7.32 -9.86
N PRO A 149 0.32 6.76 -8.77
CA PRO A 149 0.22 5.33 -8.61
C PRO A 149 -0.91 4.76 -9.47
N PHE A 150 -0.66 3.57 -10.00
CA PHE A 150 -1.63 2.75 -10.68
C PHE A 150 -1.28 1.26 -10.50
N CYS A 151 -2.14 0.36 -10.92
CA CYS A 151 -1.86 -1.07 -10.84
C CYS A 151 -2.35 -1.80 -12.08
N ARG A 152 -1.83 -3.00 -12.29
CA ARG A 152 -2.43 -3.95 -13.21
C ARG A 152 -3.83 -4.27 -12.70
N GLY A 153 -4.79 -4.32 -13.61
CA GLY A 153 -6.20 -4.49 -13.28
C GLY A 153 -6.95 -3.18 -13.00
N ARG A 154 -6.24 -2.00 -12.94
CA ARG A 154 -6.90 -0.72 -12.76
C ARG A 154 -6.10 0.48 -13.25
N LEU A 155 -6.73 1.32 -14.06
CA LEU A 155 -6.27 2.67 -14.39
C LEU A 155 -7.36 3.70 -14.03
N PHE A 156 -7.12 4.57 -13.04
CA PHE A 156 -8.10 5.52 -12.49
C PHE A 156 -9.42 4.83 -12.11
N ASP A 157 -10.51 5.12 -12.82
CA ASP A 157 -11.85 4.58 -12.57
C ASP A 157 -12.16 3.32 -13.38
N THR A 158 -11.26 2.92 -14.28
CA THR A 158 -11.43 1.72 -15.10
C THR A 158 -10.86 0.51 -14.38
N LEU A 159 -11.71 -0.47 -14.07
CA LEU A 159 -11.35 -1.76 -13.50
C LEU A 159 -11.34 -2.85 -14.58
N GLU A 160 -10.46 -3.82 -14.42
CA GLU A 160 -10.39 -5.01 -15.27
C GLU A 160 -11.00 -6.21 -14.54
N THR A 161 -11.60 -7.11 -15.31
CA THR A 161 -12.00 -8.42 -14.80
C THR A 161 -10.77 -9.32 -14.72
N ASP A 162 -10.63 -10.06 -13.61
CA ASP A 162 -9.62 -11.10 -13.47
C ASP A 162 -10.00 -12.31 -14.32
N ARG A 163 -9.11 -12.65 -15.27
CA ARG A 163 -9.20 -13.83 -16.15
C ARG A 163 -7.94 -14.66 -16.08
N GLY A 164 -7.14 -14.49 -15.03
CA GLY A 164 -5.83 -15.08 -14.87
C GLY A 164 -4.70 -14.35 -15.61
N GLN A 165 -4.97 -13.20 -16.24
CA GLN A 165 -3.98 -12.43 -17.03
C GLN A 165 -2.80 -11.91 -16.18
N TYR A 166 -2.94 -11.91 -14.86
CA TYR A 166 -1.92 -11.47 -13.91
C TYR A 166 -1.63 -12.54 -12.83
N ASP A 167 -1.60 -13.81 -13.22
CA ASP A 167 -1.26 -14.94 -12.31
C ASP A 167 0.25 -15.14 -12.15
N ASP A 168 1.05 -14.31 -12.79
CA ASP A 168 2.51 -14.33 -12.71
C ASP A 168 3.04 -13.84 -11.35
N ALA A 169 4.34 -14.09 -11.12
CA ALA A 169 5.11 -13.42 -10.08
C ALA A 169 6.14 -12.50 -10.74
N ARG A 170 6.21 -11.23 -10.30
CA ARG A 170 7.14 -10.24 -10.88
C ARG A 170 7.49 -9.09 -9.96
N PRO A 171 8.62 -8.41 -10.24
CA PRO A 171 8.94 -7.14 -9.61
C PRO A 171 7.89 -6.05 -9.94
N VAL A 172 7.57 -5.22 -8.95
CA VAL A 172 6.62 -4.11 -9.06
C VAL A 172 7.15 -2.86 -8.36
N ALA A 173 6.54 -1.70 -8.61
CA ALA A 173 6.97 -0.46 -7.95
C ALA A 173 6.56 -0.42 -6.47
N TRP A 174 5.40 -0.94 -6.14
CA TRP A 174 4.89 -0.93 -4.78
C TRP A 174 3.94 -2.11 -4.51
N ALA A 175 3.90 -2.51 -3.26
CA ALA A 175 3.01 -3.53 -2.71
C ALA A 175 1.93 -2.86 -1.88
N SER A 176 0.69 -3.38 -1.96
CA SER A 176 -0.48 -2.80 -1.32
C SER A 176 -0.45 -2.90 0.21
N GLY A 177 -0.73 -1.80 0.90
CA GLY A 177 -0.91 -1.79 2.35
C GLY A 177 -2.13 -2.58 2.84
N ALA A 178 -3.06 -2.98 1.96
CA ALA A 178 -4.17 -3.84 2.34
C ALA A 178 -3.72 -5.26 2.72
N CYS A 179 -2.71 -5.80 2.01
CA CYS A 179 -2.07 -7.08 2.33
C CYS A 179 -0.64 -7.08 1.76
N CYS A 180 0.35 -6.99 2.63
CA CYS A 180 1.76 -6.97 2.24
C CYS A 180 2.61 -7.75 3.24
N LEU A 181 3.34 -8.76 2.77
CA LEU A 181 4.36 -9.45 3.55
C LEU A 181 5.68 -8.68 3.40
N VAL A 182 6.31 -8.30 4.52
CA VAL A 182 7.55 -7.52 4.54
C VAL A 182 8.64 -8.21 5.36
N ARG A 183 9.89 -7.98 4.99
CA ARG A 183 11.08 -8.44 5.73
C ARG A 183 11.35 -7.49 6.89
N ALA A 184 11.39 -8.00 8.12
CA ALA A 184 11.54 -7.21 9.33
C ALA A 184 12.88 -6.43 9.40
N SER A 185 13.99 -7.02 8.92
CA SER A 185 15.29 -6.34 8.86
C SER A 185 15.24 -5.09 7.97
N ALA A 186 14.70 -5.23 6.76
CA ALA A 186 14.55 -4.10 5.84
C ALA A 186 13.54 -3.05 6.35
N TRP A 187 12.45 -3.48 7.01
CA TRP A 187 11.51 -2.57 7.66
C TRP A 187 12.21 -1.68 8.70
N ARG A 188 13.01 -2.30 9.58
CA ARG A 188 13.76 -1.58 10.62
C ARG A 188 14.84 -0.68 10.01
N GLU A 189 15.61 -1.18 9.05
CA GLU A 189 16.67 -0.42 8.34
C GLU A 189 16.12 0.83 7.66
N LEU A 190 15.00 0.69 6.96
CA LEU A 190 14.35 1.78 6.23
C LEU A 190 13.51 2.69 7.14
N GLY A 191 13.32 2.36 8.42
CA GLY A 191 12.58 3.14 9.40
C GLY A 191 11.06 3.10 9.24
N GLY A 192 10.52 1.98 8.73
CA GLY A 192 9.08 1.76 8.62
C GLY A 192 8.33 2.73 7.70
N LEU A 193 7.07 3.00 8.00
CA LEU A 193 6.23 3.96 7.26
C LEU A 193 6.51 5.41 7.70
N GLU A 194 6.31 6.36 6.81
CA GLU A 194 6.48 7.80 7.07
C GLU A 194 5.32 8.34 7.92
N PRO A 195 5.50 8.66 9.22
CA PRO A 195 4.40 9.03 10.11
C PRO A 195 3.63 10.27 9.64
N ALA A 196 4.33 11.22 8.98
CA ALA A 196 3.71 12.45 8.49
C ALA A 196 2.67 12.23 7.39
N PHE A 197 2.61 11.04 6.78
CA PHE A 197 1.58 10.69 5.80
C PHE A 197 0.23 10.41 6.45
N PHE A 198 0.21 9.86 7.64
CA PHE A 198 -0.96 9.45 8.39
C PHE A 198 -1.69 8.25 7.74
N ALA A 199 -2.09 8.37 6.49
CA ALA A 199 -2.68 7.34 5.63
C ALA A 199 -2.58 7.76 4.15
N HIS A 200 -2.57 6.81 3.25
CA HIS A 200 -2.38 6.89 1.79
C HIS A 200 -0.98 7.28 1.34
N MET A 201 -0.42 6.54 0.41
CA MET A 201 0.92 6.66 -0.18
C MET A 201 2.07 6.22 0.74
N GLU A 202 1.81 5.78 1.97
CA GLU A 202 2.83 5.35 2.93
C GLU A 202 3.51 4.05 2.50
N GLU A 203 2.74 3.08 2.01
CA GLU A 203 3.24 1.82 1.46
C GLU A 203 4.06 2.06 0.19
N ILE A 204 3.60 3.00 -0.63
CA ILE A 204 4.31 3.40 -1.87
C ILE A 204 5.63 4.06 -1.52
N ASP A 205 5.64 4.92 -0.51
CA ASP A 205 6.85 5.56 -0.02
C ASP A 205 7.85 4.55 0.54
N PHE A 206 7.39 3.58 1.33
CA PHE A 206 8.23 2.51 1.84
C PHE A 206 8.86 1.71 0.70
N CYS A 207 8.05 1.26 -0.26
CA CYS A 207 8.51 0.49 -1.41
C CYS A 207 9.49 1.28 -2.30
N TRP A 208 9.25 2.58 -2.49
CA TRP A 208 10.16 3.43 -3.26
C TRP A 208 11.52 3.60 -2.56
N ARG A 209 11.51 3.82 -1.23
CA ARG A 209 12.75 3.85 -0.42
C ARG A 209 13.49 2.52 -0.49
N ALA A 210 12.77 1.40 -0.42
CA ALA A 210 13.34 0.07 -0.56
C ALA A 210 14.06 -0.10 -1.90
N GLN A 211 13.41 0.24 -3.01
CA GLN A 211 14.05 0.16 -4.33
C GLN A 211 15.24 1.13 -4.48
N ASN A 212 15.14 2.34 -3.94
CA ASN A 212 16.28 3.27 -3.91
C ASN A 212 17.48 2.70 -3.12
N ALA A 213 17.23 1.88 -2.09
CA ALA A 213 18.27 1.18 -1.32
C ALA A 213 18.77 -0.12 -2.00
N GLY A 214 18.27 -0.45 -3.21
CA GLY A 214 18.69 -1.63 -3.98
C GLY A 214 17.92 -2.90 -3.67
N TYR A 215 16.84 -2.81 -2.90
CA TYR A 215 15.90 -3.89 -2.62
C TYR A 215 14.87 -4.07 -3.73
N GLU A 216 14.13 -5.17 -3.67
CA GLU A 216 13.10 -5.53 -4.62
C GLU A 216 11.74 -5.65 -3.93
N VAL A 217 10.70 -5.20 -4.63
CA VAL A 217 9.29 -5.32 -4.24
C VAL A 217 8.60 -6.20 -5.28
N TRP A 218 7.86 -7.19 -4.83
CA TRP A 218 7.28 -8.19 -5.72
C TRP A 218 5.77 -8.33 -5.56
N TYR A 219 5.15 -8.78 -6.61
CA TYR A 219 3.78 -9.25 -6.69
C TYR A 219 3.78 -10.77 -6.95
N HIS A 220 2.82 -11.48 -6.36
CA HIS A 220 2.62 -12.92 -6.57
C HIS A 220 1.15 -13.23 -6.88
N GLY A 221 0.83 -13.45 -8.17
CA GLY A 221 -0.54 -13.69 -8.65
C GLY A 221 -1.13 -15.05 -8.28
N GLY A 222 -0.31 -16.03 -7.92
CA GLY A 222 -0.75 -17.34 -7.47
C GLY A 222 -1.34 -17.37 -6.05
N ALA A 223 -1.27 -16.24 -5.32
CA ALA A 223 -1.93 -16.04 -4.04
C ALA A 223 -2.94 -14.90 -4.19
N SER A 224 -4.13 -15.00 -3.61
CA SER A 224 -5.15 -13.96 -3.70
C SER A 224 -5.82 -13.68 -2.37
N VAL A 225 -6.26 -12.44 -2.20
CA VAL A 225 -7.10 -11.96 -1.10
C VAL A 225 -8.20 -11.07 -1.65
N TRP A 226 -9.30 -10.93 -0.92
CA TRP A 226 -10.39 -10.01 -1.25
C TRP A 226 -10.45 -8.87 -0.26
N HIS A 227 -10.54 -7.66 -0.74
CA HIS A 227 -10.57 -6.44 0.07
C HIS A 227 -11.91 -5.72 -0.10
N VAL A 228 -12.53 -5.35 1.02
CA VAL A 228 -13.81 -4.62 0.99
C VAL A 228 -13.61 -3.23 0.41
N GLY A 229 -12.54 -2.56 0.79
CA GLY A 229 -12.16 -1.25 0.31
C GLY A 229 -13.10 -0.12 0.76
N GLY A 230 -12.52 0.95 1.30
CA GLY A 230 -13.30 2.09 1.79
C GLY A 230 -13.88 1.91 3.18
N GLY A 231 -13.49 0.85 3.91
CA GLY A 231 -13.97 0.58 5.27
C GLY A 231 -13.64 1.69 6.27
N THR A 232 -12.48 2.34 6.12
CA THR A 232 -12.06 3.42 7.03
C THR A 232 -12.34 4.81 6.46
N LEU A 233 -12.27 5.00 5.14
CA LEU A 233 -12.55 6.28 4.46
C LEU A 233 -13.36 6.02 3.19
N PRO A 234 -14.53 6.67 3.01
CA PRO A 234 -15.35 6.54 1.81
C PRO A 234 -14.55 6.81 0.54
N LYS A 235 -14.92 6.13 -0.57
CA LYS A 235 -14.24 6.26 -1.88
C LYS A 235 -14.16 7.72 -2.37
N SER A 236 -15.19 8.52 -2.10
CA SER A 236 -15.22 9.98 -2.36
C SER A 236 -15.24 10.74 -1.03
N SER A 237 -14.10 11.30 -0.64
CA SER A 237 -13.97 12.09 0.59
C SER A 237 -12.95 13.20 0.37
N PRO A 238 -13.29 14.47 0.69
CA PRO A 238 -12.34 15.57 0.61
C PRO A 238 -11.06 15.34 1.43
N ARG A 239 -11.19 14.57 2.54
CA ARG A 239 -10.03 14.17 3.35
C ARG A 239 -9.11 13.22 2.58
N LYS A 240 -9.67 12.25 1.85
CA LYS A 240 -8.90 11.34 1.00
C LYS A 240 -8.23 12.10 -0.15
N THR A 241 -8.96 13.00 -0.81
CA THR A 241 -8.41 13.89 -1.84
C THR A 241 -7.24 14.69 -1.29
N TYR A 242 -7.42 15.36 -0.14
CA TYR A 242 -6.35 16.11 0.53
C TYR A 242 -5.10 15.26 0.80
N LEU A 243 -5.27 14.05 1.38
CA LEU A 243 -4.15 13.15 1.70
C LEU A 243 -3.42 12.71 0.42
N ASN A 244 -4.15 12.31 -0.62
CA ASN A 244 -3.55 11.85 -1.88
C ASN A 244 -2.72 12.95 -2.57
N PHE A 245 -3.21 14.19 -2.62
CA PHE A 245 -2.46 15.28 -3.22
C PHE A 245 -1.26 15.69 -2.37
N ARG A 246 -1.43 15.88 -1.05
CA ARG A 246 -0.34 16.25 -0.14
C ARG A 246 0.75 15.19 -0.10
N ASN A 247 0.36 13.94 0.10
CA ASN A 247 1.29 12.82 0.22
C ASN A 247 1.95 12.49 -1.12
N GLY A 248 1.22 12.63 -2.25
CA GLY A 248 1.79 12.46 -3.58
C GLY A 248 2.89 13.48 -3.90
N LEU A 249 2.72 14.76 -3.50
CA LEU A 249 3.80 15.76 -3.60
C LEU A 249 4.99 15.40 -2.71
N ALA A 250 4.73 14.99 -1.46
CA ALA A 250 5.78 14.60 -0.53
C ALA A 250 6.53 13.34 -0.99
N LEU A 251 5.80 12.35 -1.52
CA LEU A 251 6.34 11.12 -2.10
C LEU A 251 7.33 11.44 -3.23
N LEU A 252 6.89 12.24 -4.22
CA LEU A 252 7.75 12.66 -5.34
C LEU A 252 8.96 13.45 -4.86
N TYR A 253 8.72 14.47 -4.03
CA TYR A 253 9.79 15.35 -3.53
C TYR A 253 10.84 14.58 -2.73
N LYS A 254 10.42 13.66 -1.89
CA LYS A 254 11.29 12.89 -1.00
C LYS A 254 12.13 11.86 -1.75
N ASN A 255 11.55 11.16 -2.74
CA ASN A 255 12.11 9.93 -3.29
C ASN A 255 12.67 10.05 -4.73
N ALA A 256 12.29 11.06 -5.51
CA ALA A 256 12.76 11.20 -6.88
C ALA A 256 14.27 11.52 -6.95
N ALA A 257 14.95 10.97 -7.97
CA ALA A 257 16.35 11.26 -8.23
C ALA A 257 16.59 12.77 -8.46
N PRO A 258 17.75 13.33 -8.09
CA PRO A 258 18.02 14.77 -8.23
C PRO A 258 17.77 15.32 -9.63
N GLY A 259 18.19 14.58 -10.68
CA GLY A 259 18.02 15.00 -12.07
C GLY A 259 16.58 14.96 -12.58
N GLU A 260 15.70 14.19 -11.94
CA GLU A 260 14.29 14.07 -12.33
C GLU A 260 13.38 15.04 -11.58
N LEU A 261 13.78 15.44 -10.36
CA LEU A 261 12.89 16.10 -9.41
C LEU A 261 12.31 17.41 -9.94
N VAL A 262 13.13 18.32 -10.44
CA VAL A 262 12.68 19.69 -10.75
C VAL A 262 11.59 19.67 -11.83
N GLY A 263 11.86 18.98 -12.94
CA GLY A 263 10.90 18.87 -14.05
C GLY A 263 9.63 18.10 -13.70
N ALA A 264 9.79 16.96 -13.02
CA ALA A 264 8.65 16.16 -12.58
C ALA A 264 7.78 16.90 -11.55
N PHE A 265 8.41 17.58 -10.60
CA PHE A 265 7.70 18.32 -9.56
C PHE A 265 6.93 19.52 -10.12
N ALA A 266 7.56 20.31 -11.02
CA ALA A 266 6.90 21.43 -11.68
C ALA A 266 5.67 20.97 -12.49
N LEU A 267 5.84 19.91 -13.30
CA LEU A 267 4.74 19.36 -14.08
C LEU A 267 3.63 18.77 -13.18
N ARG A 268 4.01 18.11 -12.08
CA ARG A 268 3.06 17.58 -11.10
C ARG A 268 2.21 18.70 -10.49
N LEU A 269 2.81 19.84 -10.10
CA LEU A 269 2.07 20.99 -9.59
C LEU A 269 1.03 21.50 -10.60
N VAL A 270 1.41 21.61 -11.88
CA VAL A 270 0.48 22.02 -12.95
C VAL A 270 -0.70 21.04 -13.06
N LEU A 271 -0.42 19.74 -13.11
CA LEU A 271 -1.47 18.73 -13.24
C LEU A 271 -2.39 18.68 -12.01
N ASP A 272 -1.87 18.90 -10.82
CA ASP A 272 -2.66 18.96 -9.59
C ASP A 272 -3.62 20.17 -9.63
N TRP A 273 -3.17 21.34 -10.14
CA TRP A 273 -4.04 22.49 -10.32
C TRP A 273 -5.07 22.29 -11.44
N VAL A 274 -4.73 21.57 -12.51
CA VAL A 274 -5.72 21.14 -13.53
C VAL A 274 -6.78 20.25 -12.91
N ALA A 275 -6.39 19.31 -12.05
CA ALA A 275 -7.35 18.48 -11.31
C ALA A 275 -8.23 19.33 -10.38
N GLY A 276 -7.66 20.30 -9.66
CA GLY A 276 -8.39 21.27 -8.85
C GLY A 276 -9.44 22.07 -9.66
N LEU A 277 -9.05 22.56 -10.84
CA LEU A 277 -9.96 23.26 -11.75
C LEU A 277 -11.09 22.33 -12.24
N ARG A 278 -10.77 21.07 -12.57
CA ARG A 278 -11.79 20.08 -12.93
C ARG A 278 -12.81 19.87 -11.81
N PHE A 279 -12.39 19.79 -10.56
CA PHE A 279 -13.30 19.72 -9.41
C PHE A 279 -14.17 20.97 -9.30
N LEU A 280 -13.62 22.17 -9.52
CA LEU A 280 -14.39 23.42 -9.52
C LEU A 280 -15.47 23.42 -10.60
N LEU A 281 -15.12 23.04 -11.83
CA LEU A 281 -16.06 22.98 -12.96
C LEU A 281 -17.13 21.92 -12.74
N ALA A 282 -16.80 20.82 -12.03
CA ALA A 282 -17.76 19.78 -11.62
C ALA A 282 -18.57 20.16 -10.37
N ARG A 283 -18.43 21.39 -9.84
CA ARG A 283 -19.08 21.88 -8.61
C ARG A 283 -18.74 21.08 -7.35
N GLN A 284 -17.62 20.39 -7.36
CA GLN A 284 -17.06 19.64 -6.22
C GLN A 284 -16.15 20.55 -5.40
N TRP A 285 -16.72 21.58 -4.77
CA TRP A 285 -16.00 22.61 -4.03
C TRP A 285 -15.10 22.06 -2.90
N PRO A 286 -15.57 21.08 -2.07
CA PRO A 286 -14.74 20.51 -1.00
C PRO A 286 -13.47 19.83 -1.53
N GLU A 287 -13.54 19.13 -2.65
CA GLU A 287 -12.40 18.48 -3.32
C GLU A 287 -11.41 19.50 -3.89
N ALA A 288 -11.92 20.55 -4.52
CA ALA A 288 -11.07 21.64 -5.02
C ALA A 288 -10.32 22.34 -3.88
N GLN A 289 -11.01 22.64 -2.77
CA GLN A 289 -10.38 23.19 -1.58
C GLN A 289 -9.34 22.23 -0.98
N ALA A 290 -9.61 20.91 -1.02
CA ALA A 290 -8.69 19.89 -0.54
C ALA A 290 -7.37 19.91 -1.31
N VAL A 291 -7.38 20.12 -2.64
CA VAL A 291 -6.16 20.27 -3.45
C VAL A 291 -5.36 21.51 -3.01
N GLY A 292 -6.00 22.67 -2.89
CA GLY A 292 -5.32 23.90 -2.44
C GLY A 292 -4.72 23.76 -1.05
N ARG A 293 -5.46 23.17 -0.09
CA ARG A 293 -4.98 22.88 1.27
C ARG A 293 -3.81 21.90 1.27
N ALA A 294 -3.83 20.91 0.37
CA ALA A 294 -2.76 19.92 0.24
C ALA A 294 -1.45 20.60 -0.15
N HIS A 295 -1.46 21.45 -1.18
CA HIS A 295 -0.32 22.22 -1.61
C HIS A 295 0.18 23.14 -0.50
N TRP A 296 -0.70 23.92 0.13
CA TRP A 296 -0.33 24.81 1.21
C TRP A 296 0.34 24.09 2.39
N HIS A 297 -0.22 22.95 2.84
CA HIS A 297 0.36 22.15 3.91
C HIS A 297 1.69 21.52 3.50
N PHE A 298 1.85 21.07 2.24
CA PHE A 298 3.13 20.59 1.76
C PHE A 298 4.20 21.65 1.85
N PHE A 299 3.96 22.86 1.32
CA PHE A 299 4.93 23.94 1.34
C PHE A 299 5.21 24.46 2.75
N ARG A 300 4.21 24.52 3.62
CA ARG A 300 4.39 24.88 5.02
C ARG A 300 5.32 23.90 5.76
N LYS A 301 5.30 22.62 5.39
CA LYS A 301 6.18 21.57 5.94
C LYS A 301 7.44 21.32 5.08
N LEU A 302 7.79 22.23 4.18
CA LEU A 302 8.91 22.02 3.25
C LEU A 302 10.25 21.78 3.97
N GLY A 303 10.48 22.43 5.13
CA GLY A 303 11.65 22.18 5.97
C GLY A 303 11.77 20.73 6.43
N TYR A 304 10.64 20.15 6.88
CA TYR A 304 10.55 18.74 7.25
C TYR A 304 10.85 17.84 6.04
N TRP A 305 10.21 18.07 4.90
CA TRP A 305 10.42 17.25 3.69
C TRP A 305 11.85 17.35 3.16
N ARG A 306 12.50 18.53 3.27
CA ARG A 306 13.93 18.70 2.96
C ARG A 306 14.82 17.85 3.85
N GLN A 307 14.53 17.79 5.15
CA GLN A 307 15.26 16.94 6.09
C GLN A 307 15.08 15.46 5.74
N ARG A 308 13.83 15.00 5.50
CA ARG A 308 13.56 13.61 5.10
C ARG A 308 14.24 13.24 3.79
N ARG A 309 14.25 14.13 2.79
CA ARG A 309 14.99 13.93 1.54
C ARG A 309 16.50 13.84 1.76
N ARG A 310 17.09 14.66 2.65
CA ARG A 310 18.52 14.57 2.96
C ARG A 310 18.89 13.24 3.57
N LEU A 311 18.06 12.68 4.45
CA LEU A 311 18.28 11.35 5.04
C LEU A 311 18.20 10.25 3.97
N ALA A 312 17.38 10.39 2.95
CA ALA A 312 17.27 9.48 1.83
C ALA A 312 18.38 9.66 0.77
N GLN A 313 19.13 10.76 0.80
CA GLN A 313 20.08 11.18 -0.25
C GLN A 313 21.12 10.11 -0.65
N PRO A 314 21.67 9.27 0.26
CA PRO A 314 22.62 8.22 -0.12
C PRO A 314 22.04 7.22 -1.13
N TYR A 315 20.75 7.06 -1.18
CA TYR A 315 20.02 6.09 -1.99
C TYR A 315 19.35 6.68 -3.24
N LEU A 316 19.36 8.00 -3.44
CA LEU A 316 18.61 8.67 -4.52
C LEU A 316 19.25 8.57 -5.92
N HIS A 317 20.26 7.72 -6.10
CA HIS A 317 20.97 7.58 -7.37
C HIS A 317 20.39 6.50 -8.29
N VAL A 318 19.42 5.72 -7.84
CA VAL A 318 18.83 4.64 -8.61
C VAL A 318 17.82 5.22 -9.61
N CYS A 319 18.23 5.31 -10.87
CA CYS A 319 17.35 5.78 -11.97
C CYS A 319 16.46 4.68 -12.56
N GLN A 320 16.75 3.41 -12.27
CA GLN A 320 16.01 2.27 -12.82
C GLN A 320 15.32 1.52 -11.69
N ARG A 321 14.03 1.74 -11.55
CA ARG A 321 13.15 1.06 -10.58
C ARG A 321 12.18 0.17 -11.33
N ALA A 322 12.01 -1.05 -10.84
CA ALA A 322 10.98 -1.95 -11.36
C ALA A 322 9.58 -1.32 -11.23
N GLY A 323 8.69 -1.61 -12.16
CA GLY A 323 7.33 -1.10 -12.13
C GLY A 323 7.19 0.40 -12.43
N THR A 324 8.22 1.05 -12.99
CA THR A 324 8.14 2.47 -13.39
C THR A 324 7.70 2.60 -14.85
N TYR A 325 6.61 3.32 -15.08
CA TYR A 325 6.15 3.73 -16.41
C TYR A 325 6.81 5.05 -16.81
N SER A 326 7.50 5.05 -17.95
CA SER A 326 8.25 6.22 -18.45
C SER A 326 7.38 7.37 -18.94
N GLY A 327 6.11 7.11 -19.24
CA GLY A 327 5.13 8.09 -19.67
C GLY A 327 4.44 8.85 -18.53
N SER A 328 3.42 9.62 -18.87
CA SER A 328 2.46 10.18 -17.93
C SER A 328 1.16 9.40 -17.99
N LEU A 329 0.76 8.82 -16.86
CA LEU A 329 -0.50 8.08 -16.75
C LEU A 329 -1.71 8.99 -17.03
N VAL A 330 -1.67 10.22 -16.50
CA VAL A 330 -2.73 11.22 -16.74
C VAL A 330 -2.90 11.49 -18.24
N TRP A 331 -1.81 11.70 -18.95
CA TRP A 331 -1.84 11.93 -20.40
C TRP A 331 -2.33 10.68 -21.16
N ALA A 332 -1.81 9.52 -20.82
CA ALA A 332 -2.21 8.25 -21.45
C ALA A 332 -3.72 7.99 -21.29
N TYR A 333 -4.25 8.19 -20.08
CA TYR A 333 -5.65 7.90 -19.77
C TYR A 333 -6.61 8.97 -20.32
N PHE A 334 -6.36 10.27 -20.03
CA PHE A 334 -7.33 11.34 -20.35
C PHE A 334 -7.18 11.90 -21.77
N ALA A 335 -5.95 11.95 -22.31
CA ALA A 335 -5.71 12.51 -23.64
C ALA A 335 -5.62 11.44 -24.74
N ARG A 336 -5.02 10.26 -24.44
CA ARG A 336 -4.87 9.19 -25.44
C ARG A 336 -5.92 8.08 -25.33
N GLY A 337 -6.83 8.13 -24.36
CA GLY A 337 -7.92 7.17 -24.17
C GLY A 337 -7.47 5.77 -23.77
N LYS A 338 -6.24 5.58 -23.28
CA LYS A 338 -5.73 4.29 -22.81
C LYS A 338 -6.41 3.94 -21.49
N ARG A 339 -7.22 2.90 -21.46
CA ARG A 339 -8.07 2.53 -20.32
C ARG A 339 -7.57 1.29 -19.57
N TYR A 340 -6.81 0.43 -20.23
CA TYR A 340 -6.35 -0.85 -19.72
C TYR A 340 -4.83 -0.88 -19.63
N PHE A 341 -4.30 -1.65 -18.67
CA PHE A 341 -2.87 -1.72 -18.41
C PHE A 341 -2.08 -2.19 -19.64
N GLU A 342 -2.58 -3.17 -20.39
CA GLU A 342 -1.95 -3.70 -21.60
C GLU A 342 -1.76 -2.66 -22.74
N GLN A 343 -2.55 -1.58 -22.71
CA GLN A 343 -2.44 -0.49 -23.69
C GLN A 343 -1.30 0.48 -23.36
N LEU A 344 -0.72 0.39 -22.17
CA LEU A 344 0.45 1.17 -21.81
C LEU A 344 1.69 0.51 -22.43
N GLU A 345 2.69 1.35 -22.79
CA GLU A 345 4.02 0.83 -23.12
C GLU A 345 4.57 0.11 -21.88
N ALA A 346 5.15 -1.08 -22.08
CA ALA A 346 5.56 -1.93 -20.96
C ALA A 346 6.38 -1.15 -19.92
N PRO A 347 5.93 -1.09 -18.66
CA PRO A 347 6.75 -0.54 -17.59
C PRO A 347 8.04 -1.34 -17.46
N ARG A 348 9.11 -0.70 -17.00
CA ARG A 348 10.41 -1.35 -16.79
C ARG A 348 10.24 -2.54 -15.83
N GLN A 349 10.84 -3.66 -16.24
CA GLN A 349 10.92 -4.88 -15.42
C GLN A 349 12.07 -4.78 -14.43
#